data_14a31952a942310cfc92f92c47ac2b83
#
_entry.id   14a31952a942310cfc92f92c47ac2b83
#
_cell.length_a   1.000
_cell.length_b   1.000
_cell.length_c   1.000
_cell.angle_alpha   90.00
_cell.angle_beta   90.00
_cell.angle_gamma   90.00
#
_symmetry.space_group_name_H-M   'P 1'
#
loop_
_entity.id
_entity.type
_entity.pdbx_description
1 polymer ?
#
loop_
_entity_poly.entity_id
_entity_poly.type
_entity_poly.pdbx_seq_one_letter_code
_entity_poly.pdbx_strand_id
1 'polypeptide(L)'
;MGRVIVVGAGVVGLTCAVRLLEAGHRVDVVARDLPLETTSSVAAAVWSPYSHPQQHVVRWARAAYDTFAALCDDDTSGVVMRTGTELFREEGGDVWWREALPPGAGPDRETSLPPGYASGLTMRTPVVEMPVYLGWLSGRVHQLGGSVTRLNLSALPAGDALVVNASGIGSRLLGGDPSVVPVRGQVVLVEQVGIDHWWIDAATPAYVVPRSRDVVLGGTAIEGEWSRTPDPAVARTILERAAEIEPRLAGARILRHKVGLRPARPAVRLEREGDVIHCYGHGGCGVTVSWGCADDVVALADG
;
A
#
# COMPACT_ATOMS: atom_id res chain seq x y z
N MET A 1 1.00 -23.70 -17.49
CA MET A 1 2.25 -22.97 -17.20
C MET A 1 2.66 -22.17 -18.41
N GLY A 2 2.55 -20.86 -18.36
CA GLY A 2 2.80 -19.94 -19.46
C GLY A 2 3.89 -18.93 -19.14
N ARG A 3 4.26 -18.13 -20.14
CA ARG A 3 5.08 -16.93 -19.92
C ARG A 3 4.16 -15.76 -19.59
N VAL A 4 4.48 -15.03 -18.54
CA VAL A 4 3.73 -13.86 -18.08
C VAL A 4 4.66 -12.64 -18.01
N ILE A 5 4.22 -11.51 -18.53
CA ILE A 5 4.90 -10.23 -18.40
C ILE A 5 4.09 -9.38 -17.44
N VAL A 6 4.68 -9.04 -16.28
CA VAL A 6 4.07 -8.12 -15.32
C VAL A 6 4.56 -6.71 -15.59
N VAL A 7 3.64 -5.79 -15.88
CA VAL A 7 3.96 -4.38 -16.14
C VAL A 7 3.74 -3.56 -14.88
N GLY A 8 4.83 -3.15 -14.23
CA GLY A 8 4.86 -2.38 -13.00
C GLY A 8 5.59 -3.09 -11.86
N ALA A 9 6.56 -2.39 -11.23
CA ALA A 9 7.37 -2.90 -10.12
C ALA A 9 7.02 -2.25 -8.76
N GLY A 10 5.79 -1.77 -8.62
CA GLY A 10 5.20 -1.41 -7.32
C GLY A 10 4.77 -2.66 -6.54
N VAL A 11 4.25 -2.44 -5.32
CA VAL A 11 3.84 -3.56 -4.44
C VAL A 11 2.89 -4.53 -5.13
N VAL A 12 1.89 -4.05 -5.85
CA VAL A 12 0.90 -4.91 -6.54
C VAL A 12 1.56 -5.77 -7.62
N GLY A 13 2.37 -5.15 -8.50
CA GLY A 13 3.04 -5.89 -9.58
C GLY A 13 4.04 -6.93 -9.07
N LEU A 14 4.85 -6.58 -8.06
CA LEU A 14 5.80 -7.51 -7.47
C LEU A 14 5.10 -8.66 -6.74
N THR A 15 4.00 -8.38 -6.02
CA THR A 15 3.22 -9.42 -5.35
C THR A 15 2.56 -10.36 -6.35
N CYS A 16 1.98 -9.84 -7.45
CA CYS A 16 1.48 -10.66 -8.55
C CYS A 16 2.59 -11.53 -9.16
N ALA A 17 3.78 -10.95 -9.38
CA ALA A 17 4.91 -11.70 -9.93
C ALA A 17 5.34 -12.87 -9.01
N VAL A 18 5.41 -12.64 -7.69
CA VAL A 18 5.74 -13.70 -6.72
C VAL A 18 4.69 -14.83 -6.77
N ARG A 19 3.40 -14.51 -6.70
CA ARG A 19 2.32 -15.52 -6.73
C ARG A 19 2.30 -16.32 -8.04
N LEU A 20 2.48 -15.65 -9.18
CA LEU A 20 2.55 -16.32 -10.48
C LEU A 20 3.76 -17.25 -10.59
N LEU A 21 4.93 -16.85 -10.06
CA LEU A 21 6.11 -17.71 -10.01
C LEU A 21 5.89 -18.91 -9.08
N GLU A 22 5.27 -18.70 -7.91
CA GLU A 22 4.90 -19.79 -6.98
C GLU A 22 3.90 -20.77 -7.60
N ALA A 23 3.01 -20.28 -8.49
CA ALA A 23 2.09 -21.10 -9.29
C ALA A 23 2.78 -21.81 -10.49
N GLY A 24 4.08 -21.58 -10.71
CA GLY A 24 4.89 -22.26 -11.74
C GLY A 24 4.91 -21.56 -13.09
N HIS A 25 4.43 -20.33 -13.22
CA HIS A 25 4.61 -19.53 -14.42
C HIS A 25 6.05 -19.02 -14.54
N ARG A 26 6.48 -18.67 -15.76
CA ARG A 26 7.72 -17.93 -16.01
C ARG A 26 7.37 -16.45 -16.08
N VAL A 27 7.96 -15.63 -15.19
CA VAL A 27 7.56 -14.24 -15.03
C VAL A 27 8.73 -13.27 -15.27
N ASP A 28 8.50 -12.29 -16.13
CA ASP A 28 9.36 -11.13 -16.32
C ASP A 28 8.61 -9.88 -15.89
N VAL A 29 9.14 -9.14 -14.90
CA VAL A 29 8.61 -7.84 -14.50
C VAL A 29 9.29 -6.74 -15.31
N VAL A 30 8.50 -5.90 -15.98
CA VAL A 30 9.01 -4.73 -16.70
C VAL A 30 8.39 -3.46 -16.12
N ALA A 31 9.19 -2.44 -15.87
CA ALA A 31 8.70 -1.21 -15.26
C ALA A 31 9.56 0.01 -15.63
N ARG A 32 8.90 1.16 -15.77
CA ARG A 32 9.57 2.45 -15.93
C ARG A 32 10.37 2.81 -14.68
N ASP A 33 9.72 2.69 -13.52
CA ASP A 33 10.27 3.03 -12.20
C ASP A 33 10.62 1.72 -11.47
N LEU A 34 11.84 1.58 -10.97
CA LEU A 34 12.25 0.44 -10.14
C LEU A 34 11.54 0.47 -8.77
N PRO A 35 11.52 -0.63 -8.01
CA PRO A 35 10.67 -0.76 -6.80
C PRO A 35 10.74 0.44 -5.84
N LEU A 36 11.93 0.95 -5.54
CA LEU A 36 12.12 2.06 -4.59
C LEU A 36 11.78 3.45 -5.17
N GLU A 37 11.53 3.55 -6.46
CA GLU A 37 11.15 4.78 -7.16
C GLU A 37 9.63 4.88 -7.34
N THR A 38 8.90 3.80 -7.07
CA THR A 38 7.44 3.72 -7.22
C THR A 38 6.71 4.47 -6.12
N THR A 39 5.42 4.76 -6.35
CA THR A 39 4.53 5.30 -5.30
C THR A 39 4.48 4.41 -4.06
N SER A 40 4.62 3.10 -4.22
CA SER A 40 4.63 2.15 -3.10
C SER A 40 5.73 2.44 -2.08
N SER A 41 6.88 2.95 -2.50
CA SER A 41 8.00 3.29 -1.60
C SER A 41 7.72 4.48 -0.67
N VAL A 42 6.65 5.25 -0.96
CA VAL A 42 6.23 6.41 -0.17
C VAL A 42 5.17 6.04 0.87
N ALA A 43 4.49 4.91 0.70
CA ALA A 43 3.39 4.51 1.57
C ALA A 43 3.86 4.32 3.03
N ALA A 44 3.05 4.77 3.98
CA ALA A 44 3.22 4.48 5.41
C ALA A 44 2.99 2.99 5.69
N ALA A 45 2.04 2.41 4.95
CA ALA A 45 1.81 0.97 4.82
C ALA A 45 1.42 0.26 6.13
N VAL A 46 0.49 0.85 6.86
CA VAL A 46 -0.33 0.11 7.83
C VAL A 46 -1.37 -0.67 7.06
N TRP A 47 -1.61 -1.91 7.44
CA TRP A 47 -2.75 -2.65 6.92
C TRP A 47 -4.04 -2.02 7.46
N SER A 48 -4.76 -1.35 6.59
CA SER A 48 -6.07 -0.75 6.84
C SER A 48 -6.82 -0.60 5.52
N PRO A 49 -7.95 -1.31 5.32
CA PRO A 49 -8.76 -1.23 4.10
C PRO A 49 -9.75 -0.07 4.17
N TYR A 50 -9.26 1.16 4.16
CA TYR A 50 -10.07 2.37 4.33
C TYR A 50 -10.79 2.87 3.06
N SER A 51 -10.56 2.27 1.90
CA SER A 51 -11.21 2.66 0.64
C SER A 51 -11.85 1.48 -0.06
N HIS A 52 -12.81 1.75 -0.94
CA HIS A 52 -13.53 0.76 -1.74
C HIS A 52 -14.33 -0.27 -0.89
N PRO A 53 -15.43 0.12 -0.22
CA PRO A 53 -16.20 -0.76 0.65
C PRO A 53 -17.00 -1.80 -0.16
N GLN A 54 -16.30 -2.80 -0.68
CA GLN A 54 -16.84 -3.87 -1.50
C GLN A 54 -16.42 -5.21 -0.92
N GLN A 55 -17.28 -6.23 -1.02
CA GLN A 55 -17.05 -7.54 -0.40
C GLN A 55 -15.75 -8.21 -0.87
N HIS A 56 -15.38 -8.07 -2.16
CA HIS A 56 -14.13 -8.62 -2.65
C HIS A 56 -12.89 -7.93 -2.07
N VAL A 57 -12.99 -6.63 -1.72
CA VAL A 57 -11.90 -5.90 -1.04
C VAL A 57 -11.69 -6.42 0.37
N VAL A 58 -12.75 -6.76 1.10
CA VAL A 58 -12.67 -7.41 2.42
C VAL A 58 -11.94 -8.75 2.31
N ARG A 59 -12.27 -9.57 1.32
CA ARG A 59 -11.61 -10.86 1.06
C ARG A 59 -10.12 -10.68 0.72
N TRP A 60 -9.79 -9.74 -0.18
CA TRP A 60 -8.39 -9.46 -0.52
C TRP A 60 -7.59 -8.94 0.67
N ALA A 61 -8.18 -8.03 1.46
CA ALA A 61 -7.55 -7.49 2.64
C ALA A 61 -7.28 -8.58 3.68
N ARG A 62 -8.22 -9.52 3.88
CA ARG A 62 -8.03 -10.65 4.79
C ARG A 62 -6.90 -11.57 4.32
N ALA A 63 -6.88 -11.98 3.06
CA ALA A 63 -5.81 -12.80 2.51
C ALA A 63 -4.43 -12.12 2.64
N ALA A 64 -4.39 -10.80 2.41
CA ALA A 64 -3.17 -10.03 2.61
C ALA A 64 -2.77 -9.94 4.09
N TYR A 65 -3.71 -9.77 5.03
CA TYR A 65 -3.42 -9.80 6.46
C TYR A 65 -2.77 -11.12 6.85
N ASP A 66 -3.37 -12.24 6.46
CA ASP A 66 -2.87 -13.58 6.81
C ASP A 66 -1.44 -13.81 6.25
N THR A 67 -1.19 -13.36 5.01
CA THR A 67 0.15 -13.44 4.41
C THR A 67 1.16 -12.53 5.14
N PHE A 68 0.80 -11.29 5.43
CA PHE A 68 1.67 -10.38 6.18
C PHE A 68 1.95 -10.88 7.61
N ALA A 69 0.95 -11.46 8.28
CA ALA A 69 1.14 -12.05 9.60
C ALA A 69 2.18 -13.17 9.57
N ALA A 70 2.14 -14.05 8.56
CA ALA A 70 3.16 -15.07 8.36
C ALA A 70 4.54 -14.50 8.02
N LEU A 71 4.61 -13.38 7.29
CA LEU A 71 5.87 -12.72 6.96
C LEU A 71 6.53 -12.02 8.16
N CYS A 72 5.83 -11.82 9.29
CA CYS A 72 6.43 -11.31 10.51
C CYS A 72 7.47 -12.28 11.14
N ASP A 73 7.44 -13.55 10.76
CA ASP A 73 8.44 -14.55 11.19
C ASP A 73 9.73 -14.48 10.36
N ASP A 74 9.76 -13.70 9.29
CA ASP A 74 10.93 -13.43 8.45
C ASP A 74 11.46 -12.02 8.72
N ASP A 75 12.49 -11.91 9.55
CA ASP A 75 13.14 -10.65 9.94
C ASP A 75 13.65 -9.83 8.74
N THR A 76 13.80 -10.45 7.56
CA THR A 76 14.26 -9.79 6.34
C THR A 76 13.13 -9.17 5.52
N SER A 77 11.87 -9.53 5.81
CA SER A 77 10.69 -9.06 5.08
C SER A 77 10.39 -7.58 5.28
N GLY A 78 10.75 -7.03 6.44
CA GLY A 78 10.36 -5.67 6.85
C GLY A 78 8.88 -5.56 7.23
N VAL A 79 8.22 -6.67 7.55
CA VAL A 79 6.84 -6.71 8.05
C VAL A 79 6.85 -6.95 9.54
N VAL A 80 6.13 -6.13 10.29
CA VAL A 80 6.01 -6.27 11.74
C VAL A 80 4.56 -6.10 12.20
N MET A 81 4.13 -6.87 13.19
CA MET A 81 2.83 -6.65 13.84
C MET A 81 2.95 -5.52 14.84
N ARG A 82 2.11 -4.49 14.70
CA ARG A 82 2.03 -3.37 15.64
C ARG A 82 0.60 -3.13 16.10
N THR A 83 0.47 -2.71 17.33
CA THR A 83 -0.78 -2.16 17.86
C THR A 83 -0.91 -0.71 17.40
N GLY A 84 -2.13 -0.28 17.12
CA GLY A 84 -2.42 1.11 16.84
C GLY A 84 -3.90 1.39 16.84
N THR A 85 -4.25 2.65 16.70
CA THR A 85 -5.61 3.13 16.90
C THR A 85 -6.07 3.98 15.72
N GLU A 86 -7.24 3.66 15.19
CA GLU A 86 -7.99 4.55 14.32
C GLU A 86 -8.85 5.48 15.19
N LEU A 87 -8.68 6.79 14.98
CA LEU A 87 -9.23 7.85 15.82
C LEU A 87 -10.44 8.50 15.14
N PHE A 88 -11.51 8.72 15.90
CA PHE A 88 -12.76 9.33 15.42
C PHE A 88 -13.07 10.59 16.24
N ARG A 89 -13.55 11.64 15.55
CA ARG A 89 -13.95 12.89 16.19
C ARG A 89 -15.34 12.84 16.80
N GLU A 90 -16.12 11.83 16.44
CA GLU A 90 -17.47 11.58 16.94
C GLU A 90 -17.53 10.20 17.60
N GLU A 91 -18.56 10.00 18.46
CA GLU A 91 -18.84 8.68 19.02
C GLU A 91 -19.32 7.73 17.91
N GLY A 92 -18.79 6.52 17.90
CA GLY A 92 -19.13 5.50 16.89
C GLY A 92 -17.89 4.80 16.41
N GLY A 93 -17.81 4.56 15.12
CA GLY A 93 -16.71 3.83 14.50
C GLY A 93 -17.17 2.45 14.03
N ASP A 94 -18.32 2.41 13.35
CA ASP A 94 -18.65 1.20 12.59
C ASP A 94 -17.74 1.17 11.36
N VAL A 95 -16.92 0.14 11.31
CA VAL A 95 -15.92 -0.01 10.24
C VAL A 95 -16.35 -1.19 9.37
N TRP A 96 -16.73 -0.89 8.14
CA TRP A 96 -17.17 -1.85 7.14
C TRP A 96 -16.16 -2.98 6.89
N TRP A 97 -14.89 -2.74 7.18
CA TRP A 97 -13.79 -3.69 6.99
C TRP A 97 -13.52 -4.60 8.20
N ARG A 98 -14.33 -4.52 9.25
CA ARG A 98 -14.16 -5.35 10.48
C ARG A 98 -14.01 -6.84 10.15
N GLU A 99 -14.78 -7.34 9.19
CA GLU A 99 -14.75 -8.74 8.76
C GLU A 99 -13.41 -9.16 8.11
N ALA A 100 -12.59 -8.20 7.67
CA ALA A 100 -11.26 -8.48 7.15
C ALA A 100 -10.24 -8.79 8.25
N LEU A 101 -10.51 -8.45 9.52
CA LEU A 101 -9.65 -8.81 10.64
C LEU A 101 -9.86 -10.29 11.05
N PRO A 102 -8.78 -11.01 11.40
CA PRO A 102 -8.91 -12.33 11.98
C PRO A 102 -9.52 -12.26 13.38
N PRO A 103 -10.14 -13.35 13.87
CA PRO A 103 -10.63 -13.43 15.23
C PRO A 103 -9.53 -13.11 16.25
N GLY A 104 -9.84 -12.23 17.22
CA GLY A 104 -8.91 -11.82 18.27
C GLY A 104 -7.91 -10.72 17.89
N ALA A 105 -7.96 -10.20 16.67
CA ALA A 105 -7.12 -9.04 16.27
C ALA A 105 -7.75 -7.68 16.58
N GLY A 106 -8.90 -7.62 17.20
CA GLY A 106 -9.68 -6.43 17.50
C GLY A 106 -10.85 -6.24 16.51
N PRO A 107 -11.36 -5.02 16.31
CA PRO A 107 -10.92 -3.84 17.02
C PRO A 107 -11.55 -3.74 18.43
N ASP A 108 -10.77 -3.26 19.39
CA ASP A 108 -11.18 -2.95 20.74
C ASP A 108 -11.39 -1.43 20.92
N ARG A 109 -12.30 -1.03 21.82
CA ARG A 109 -12.45 0.41 22.13
C ARG A 109 -11.24 0.93 22.89
N GLU A 110 -10.67 2.04 22.38
CA GLU A 110 -9.61 2.78 23.07
C GLU A 110 -10.23 3.78 24.07
N THR A 111 -9.65 3.85 25.26
CA THR A 111 -10.07 4.75 26.33
C THR A 111 -9.10 5.90 26.59
N SER A 112 -7.85 5.79 26.14
CA SER A 112 -6.82 6.83 26.28
C SER A 112 -6.59 7.48 24.91
N LEU A 113 -7.35 8.56 24.65
CA LEU A 113 -7.37 9.22 23.35
C LEU A 113 -6.56 10.53 23.39
N PRO A 114 -5.91 10.89 22.28
CA PRO A 114 -5.36 12.23 22.11
C PRO A 114 -6.46 13.29 22.18
N PRO A 115 -6.13 14.54 22.56
CA PRO A 115 -7.10 15.63 22.63
C PRO A 115 -7.84 15.85 21.30
N GLY A 116 -9.15 16.12 21.36
CA GLY A 116 -9.98 16.40 20.19
C GLY A 116 -10.58 15.17 19.49
N TYR A 117 -10.38 13.97 20.04
CA TYR A 117 -11.03 12.73 19.57
C TYR A 117 -12.04 12.24 20.61
N ALA A 118 -13.20 11.76 20.13
CA ALA A 118 -14.29 11.27 20.97
C ALA A 118 -14.27 9.75 21.13
N SER A 119 -13.76 9.03 20.14
CA SER A 119 -13.65 7.56 20.20
C SER A 119 -12.44 7.06 19.40
N GLY A 120 -12.03 5.83 19.67
CA GLY A 120 -10.93 5.15 18.97
C GLY A 120 -11.15 3.64 18.90
N LEU A 121 -10.63 3.03 17.85
CA LEU A 121 -10.61 1.59 17.67
C LEU A 121 -9.17 1.10 17.60
N THR A 122 -8.76 0.37 18.62
CA THR A 122 -7.41 -0.21 18.73
C THR A 122 -7.40 -1.61 18.15
N MET A 123 -6.39 -1.90 17.34
CA MET A 123 -6.23 -3.20 16.71
C MET A 123 -4.74 -3.52 16.50
N ARG A 124 -4.45 -4.80 16.33
CA ARG A 124 -3.11 -5.26 16.01
C ARG A 124 -3.04 -5.64 14.54
N THR A 125 -2.28 -4.89 13.75
CA THR A 125 -2.21 -5.06 12.30
C THR A 125 -0.77 -5.04 11.78
N PRO A 126 -0.52 -5.63 10.61
CA PRO A 126 0.76 -5.52 9.94
C PRO A 126 1.10 -4.06 9.60
N VAL A 127 2.32 -3.67 9.91
CA VAL A 127 2.99 -2.47 9.41
C VAL A 127 4.15 -2.91 8.53
N VAL A 128 4.22 -2.38 7.32
CA VAL A 128 5.17 -2.81 6.30
C VAL A 128 6.21 -1.72 6.04
N GLU A 129 7.46 -2.00 6.31
CA GLU A 129 8.57 -1.09 6.02
C GLU A 129 8.87 -1.10 4.52
N MET A 130 8.16 -0.30 3.76
CA MET A 130 8.13 -0.36 2.29
C MET A 130 9.50 -0.39 1.60
N PRO A 131 10.53 0.37 2.03
CA PRO A 131 11.85 0.24 1.41
C PRO A 131 12.50 -1.14 1.58
N VAL A 132 12.29 -1.78 2.72
CA VAL A 132 12.79 -3.15 3.00
C VAL A 132 11.95 -4.16 2.24
N TYR A 133 10.63 -4.05 2.37
CA TYR A 133 9.68 -4.99 1.78
C TYR A 133 9.73 -5.04 0.25
N LEU A 134 9.85 -3.90 -0.43
CA LEU A 134 10.00 -3.87 -1.89
C LEU A 134 11.31 -4.52 -2.35
N GLY A 135 12.38 -4.38 -1.57
CA GLY A 135 13.63 -5.09 -1.79
C GLY A 135 13.47 -6.59 -1.61
N TRP A 136 12.79 -7.01 -0.54
CA TRP A 136 12.46 -8.41 -0.25
C TRP A 136 11.62 -9.03 -1.39
N LEU A 137 10.53 -8.36 -1.83
CA LEU A 137 9.71 -8.82 -2.95
C LEU A 137 10.53 -8.98 -4.24
N SER A 138 11.38 -8.00 -4.56
CA SER A 138 12.26 -8.08 -5.74
C SER A 138 13.24 -9.25 -5.62
N GLY A 139 13.83 -9.43 -4.45
CA GLY A 139 14.68 -10.59 -4.15
C GLY A 139 13.94 -11.93 -4.30
N ARG A 140 12.68 -11.98 -3.82
CA ARG A 140 11.83 -13.17 -3.95
C ARG A 140 11.51 -13.50 -5.42
N VAL A 141 11.22 -12.48 -6.25
CA VAL A 141 11.06 -12.67 -7.70
C VAL A 141 12.30 -13.32 -8.31
N HIS A 142 13.51 -12.84 -7.99
CA HIS A 142 14.76 -13.41 -8.51
C HIS A 142 15.02 -14.83 -7.99
N GLN A 143 14.79 -15.09 -6.70
CA GLN A 143 14.95 -16.42 -6.09
C GLN A 143 14.07 -17.48 -6.75
N LEU A 144 12.86 -17.08 -7.18
CA LEU A 144 11.91 -17.92 -7.88
C LEU A 144 12.18 -18.02 -9.40
N GLY A 145 13.28 -17.43 -9.89
CA GLY A 145 13.70 -17.50 -11.29
C GLY A 145 13.08 -16.44 -12.20
N GLY A 146 12.39 -15.44 -11.66
CA GLY A 146 11.87 -14.28 -12.41
C GLY A 146 12.91 -13.18 -12.58
N SER A 147 12.54 -12.16 -13.36
CA SER A 147 13.37 -10.98 -13.59
C SER A 147 12.63 -9.67 -13.30
N VAL A 148 13.39 -8.60 -12.96
CA VAL A 148 12.87 -7.23 -12.84
C VAL A 148 13.73 -6.33 -13.70
N THR A 149 13.15 -5.79 -14.77
CA THR A 149 13.86 -5.01 -15.79
C THR A 149 13.29 -3.61 -15.91
N ARG A 150 14.16 -2.59 -15.94
CA ARG A 150 13.74 -1.22 -16.24
C ARG A 150 13.44 -1.09 -17.73
N LEU A 151 12.18 -0.81 -18.05
CA LEU A 151 11.74 -0.58 -19.42
C LEU A 151 10.56 0.40 -19.44
N ASN A 152 10.70 1.48 -20.18
CA ASN A 152 9.59 2.43 -20.38
C ASN A 152 8.75 1.99 -21.57
N LEU A 153 7.48 1.70 -21.32
CA LEU A 153 6.52 1.24 -22.32
C LEU A 153 5.60 2.40 -22.73
N SER A 154 5.32 2.49 -24.03
CA SER A 154 4.27 3.36 -24.61
C SER A 154 2.93 2.64 -24.79
N ALA A 155 2.96 1.30 -24.82
CA ALA A 155 1.78 0.42 -24.89
C ALA A 155 2.09 -0.87 -24.12
N LEU A 156 1.06 -1.61 -23.75
CA LEU A 156 1.23 -2.96 -23.19
C LEU A 156 1.89 -3.88 -24.20
N PRO A 157 2.77 -4.82 -23.76
CA PRO A 157 3.34 -5.81 -24.67
C PRO A 157 2.26 -6.61 -25.39
N ALA A 158 2.48 -6.89 -26.67
CA ALA A 158 1.64 -7.76 -27.49
C ALA A 158 2.44 -9.02 -27.86
N GLY A 159 1.76 -10.15 -28.09
CA GLY A 159 2.37 -11.43 -28.46
C GLY A 159 1.77 -12.59 -27.68
N ASP A 160 2.49 -13.71 -27.61
CA ASP A 160 1.99 -14.98 -27.04
C ASP A 160 2.10 -15.04 -25.48
N ALA A 161 2.62 -14.00 -24.84
CA ALA A 161 2.74 -13.95 -23.37
C ALA A 161 1.50 -13.29 -22.76
N LEU A 162 0.97 -13.88 -21.70
CA LEU A 162 -0.03 -13.22 -20.88
C LEU A 162 0.58 -11.96 -20.22
N VAL A 163 -0.16 -10.87 -20.20
CA VAL A 163 0.29 -9.60 -19.63
C VAL A 163 -0.52 -9.28 -18.38
N VAL A 164 0.15 -8.97 -17.26
CA VAL A 164 -0.48 -8.41 -16.07
C VAL A 164 -0.20 -6.91 -16.02
N ASN A 165 -1.22 -6.08 -16.24
CA ASN A 165 -1.12 -4.64 -16.13
C ASN A 165 -1.30 -4.20 -14.66
N ALA A 166 -0.19 -4.04 -13.95
CA ALA A 166 -0.11 -3.52 -12.59
C ALA A 166 0.64 -2.16 -12.55
N SER A 167 0.50 -1.37 -13.60
CA SER A 167 1.30 -0.14 -13.83
C SER A 167 0.86 1.07 -12.99
N GLY A 168 -0.10 0.89 -12.06
CA GLY A 168 -0.54 1.93 -11.14
C GLY A 168 -1.07 3.16 -11.88
N ILE A 169 -0.48 4.35 -11.64
CA ILE A 169 -0.90 5.58 -12.34
C ILE A 169 -0.61 5.50 -13.87
N GLY A 170 0.34 4.69 -14.29
CA GLY A 170 0.63 4.42 -15.70
C GLY A 170 -0.51 3.74 -16.44
N SER A 171 -1.45 3.10 -15.73
CA SER A 171 -2.62 2.43 -16.33
C SER A 171 -3.56 3.42 -17.02
N ARG A 172 -3.51 4.70 -16.65
CA ARG A 172 -4.22 5.74 -17.40
C ARG A 172 -3.83 5.75 -18.88
N LEU A 173 -2.54 5.56 -19.18
CA LEU A 173 -2.02 5.48 -20.55
C LEU A 173 -2.06 4.04 -21.05
N LEU A 174 -1.41 3.13 -20.34
CA LEU A 174 -1.19 1.73 -20.80
C LEU A 174 -2.48 0.90 -20.83
N GLY A 175 -3.43 1.19 -19.94
CA GLY A 175 -4.76 0.56 -19.93
C GLY A 175 -5.82 1.35 -20.67
N GLY A 176 -5.48 2.51 -21.26
CA GLY A 176 -6.43 3.40 -21.92
C GLY A 176 -7.56 3.87 -20.97
N ASP A 177 -7.29 3.95 -19.67
CA ASP A 177 -8.31 4.17 -18.64
C ASP A 177 -8.23 5.60 -18.04
N PRO A 178 -9.01 6.54 -18.58
CA PRO A 178 -9.02 7.92 -18.10
C PRO A 178 -9.61 8.08 -16.68
N SER A 179 -10.30 7.06 -16.15
CA SER A 179 -10.83 7.07 -14.80
C SER A 179 -9.74 6.91 -13.71
N VAL A 180 -8.55 6.49 -14.09
CA VAL A 180 -7.39 6.47 -13.20
C VAL A 180 -6.88 7.89 -13.02
N VAL A 181 -7.04 8.43 -11.81
CA VAL A 181 -6.60 9.79 -11.44
C VAL A 181 -5.57 9.76 -10.33
N PRO A 182 -4.60 10.70 -10.30
CA PRO A 182 -3.67 10.78 -9.19
C PRO A 182 -4.37 11.35 -7.96
N VAL A 183 -4.11 10.76 -6.80
CA VAL A 183 -4.34 11.41 -5.51
C VAL A 183 -2.99 11.66 -4.87
N ARG A 184 -2.55 12.93 -4.89
CA ARG A 184 -1.25 13.34 -4.38
C ARG A 184 -1.22 13.19 -2.85
N GLY A 185 -0.24 12.45 -2.35
CA GLY A 185 0.04 12.29 -0.93
C GLY A 185 1.44 12.73 -0.59
N GLN A 186 1.59 13.71 0.29
CA GLN A 186 2.86 14.10 0.89
C GLN A 186 3.00 13.49 2.27
N VAL A 187 4.21 13.03 2.60
CA VAL A 187 4.58 12.53 3.92
C VAL A 187 5.89 13.15 4.39
N VAL A 188 6.07 13.21 5.70
CA VAL A 188 7.32 13.59 6.34
C VAL A 188 7.86 12.39 7.10
N LEU A 189 9.12 12.06 6.92
CA LEU A 189 9.82 11.05 7.69
C LEU A 189 10.66 11.74 8.75
N VAL A 190 10.46 11.35 10.01
CA VAL A 190 11.25 11.84 11.14
C VAL A 190 12.01 10.69 11.79
N GLU A 191 13.04 11.01 12.59
CA GLU A 191 13.76 10.01 13.35
C GLU A 191 12.85 9.26 14.31
N GLN A 192 13.19 8.01 14.60
CA GLN A 192 12.49 7.21 15.62
C GLN A 192 12.78 7.75 17.00
N VAL A 193 11.72 8.09 17.76
CA VAL A 193 11.78 8.66 19.13
C VAL A 193 11.18 7.71 20.18
N GLY A 194 11.21 6.41 19.91
CA GLY A 194 10.69 5.38 20.82
C GLY A 194 9.19 5.15 20.71
N ILE A 195 8.58 5.46 19.55
CA ILE A 195 7.17 5.21 19.26
C ILE A 195 7.03 3.82 18.63
N ASP A 196 6.07 3.04 19.11
CA ASP A 196 5.73 1.71 18.60
C ASP A 196 4.24 1.55 18.25
N HIS A 197 3.40 2.50 18.65
CA HIS A 197 1.97 2.57 18.40
C HIS A 197 1.67 3.43 17.16
N TRP A 198 0.87 2.93 16.20
CA TRP A 198 0.44 3.74 15.07
C TRP A 198 -0.90 4.43 15.34
N TRP A 199 -1.08 5.62 14.77
CA TRP A 199 -2.30 6.41 14.85
C TRP A 199 -2.78 6.79 13.46
N ILE A 200 -4.08 6.72 13.21
CA ILE A 200 -4.73 7.17 11.97
C ILE A 200 -5.99 7.97 12.35
N ASP A 201 -6.13 9.20 11.86
CA ASP A 201 -7.36 9.97 11.94
C ASP A 201 -8.30 9.51 10.80
N ALA A 202 -9.47 8.99 11.14
CA ALA A 202 -10.43 8.47 10.18
C ALA A 202 -11.06 9.56 9.29
N ALA A 203 -11.09 10.81 9.77
CA ALA A 203 -11.72 11.95 9.06
C ALA A 203 -10.74 12.72 8.18
N THR A 204 -9.44 12.67 8.49
CA THR A 204 -8.41 13.41 7.76
C THR A 204 -7.26 12.49 7.38
N PRO A 205 -6.45 12.84 6.38
CA PRO A 205 -5.29 12.01 6.02
C PRO A 205 -4.11 12.14 7.02
N ALA A 206 -4.40 12.44 8.31
CA ALA A 206 -3.38 12.51 9.35
C ALA A 206 -3.10 11.12 9.93
N TYR A 207 -1.83 10.77 10.02
CA TYR A 207 -1.38 9.51 10.63
C TYR A 207 0.07 9.60 11.14
N VAL A 208 0.35 8.75 12.11
CA VAL A 208 1.68 8.50 12.68
C VAL A 208 1.96 7.01 12.57
N VAL A 209 2.95 6.61 11.79
CA VAL A 209 3.26 5.19 11.58
C VAL A 209 4.72 4.93 11.90
N PRO A 210 5.00 4.30 13.06
CA PRO A 210 6.36 3.97 13.48
C PRO A 210 6.92 2.79 12.68
N ARG A 211 8.17 2.93 12.26
CA ARG A 211 9.00 1.87 11.67
C ARG A 211 10.24 1.65 12.53
N SER A 212 11.12 0.73 12.13
CA SER A 212 12.30 0.39 12.93
C SER A 212 13.28 1.57 13.10
N ARG A 213 13.44 2.42 12.08
CA ARG A 213 14.44 3.50 12.03
C ARG A 213 13.87 4.89 11.91
N ASP A 214 12.62 5.02 11.51
CA ASP A 214 11.94 6.29 11.31
C ASP A 214 10.45 6.19 11.67
N VAL A 215 9.80 7.35 11.72
CA VAL A 215 8.34 7.44 11.83
C VAL A 215 7.83 8.14 10.58
N VAL A 216 6.83 7.56 9.91
CA VAL A 216 6.16 8.18 8.77
C VAL A 216 4.99 9.00 9.27
N LEU A 217 5.04 10.29 9.03
CA LEU A 217 3.98 11.23 9.35
C LEU A 217 3.22 11.59 8.08
N GLY A 218 1.93 11.41 8.11
CA GLY A 218 1.08 11.77 6.98
C GLY A 218 -0.03 12.71 7.36
N GLY A 219 -0.72 13.25 6.43
CA GLY A 219 -0.36 13.33 5.04
C GLY A 219 -1.33 14.24 4.31
N THR A 220 -1.41 14.05 3.02
CA THR A 220 -2.40 14.73 2.18
C THR A 220 -3.10 13.75 1.24
N ALA A 221 -4.26 14.17 0.71
CA ALA A 221 -5.00 13.46 -0.32
C ALA A 221 -5.60 14.51 -1.28
N ILE A 222 -4.82 14.94 -2.28
CA ILE A 222 -5.24 15.99 -3.23
C ILE A 222 -5.48 15.33 -4.57
N GLU A 223 -6.75 15.22 -4.93
CA GLU A 223 -7.17 14.59 -6.19
C GLU A 223 -6.81 15.47 -7.39
N GLY A 224 -6.40 14.84 -8.49
CA GLY A 224 -6.04 15.50 -9.73
C GLY A 224 -4.68 16.21 -9.73
N GLU A 225 -3.97 16.25 -8.59
CA GLU A 225 -2.69 16.93 -8.50
C GLU A 225 -1.53 15.99 -8.89
N TRP A 226 -0.77 16.39 -9.90
CA TRP A 226 0.32 15.61 -10.50
C TRP A 226 1.72 15.96 -9.97
N SER A 227 1.88 17.06 -9.22
CA SER A 227 3.17 17.49 -8.70
C SER A 227 3.75 16.46 -7.74
N ARG A 228 5.02 16.10 -7.94
CA ARG A 228 5.80 15.25 -7.03
C ARG A 228 6.77 16.08 -6.17
N THR A 229 6.71 17.40 -6.27
CA THR A 229 7.54 18.30 -5.48
C THR A 229 6.96 18.43 -4.07
N PRO A 230 7.73 18.19 -3.00
CA PRO A 230 7.30 18.45 -1.64
C PRO A 230 7.00 19.93 -1.41
N ASP A 231 5.93 20.22 -0.69
CA ASP A 231 5.55 21.57 -0.27
C ASP A 231 5.95 21.78 1.21
N PRO A 232 6.80 22.77 1.53
CA PRO A 232 7.21 23.05 2.90
C PRO A 232 6.08 23.50 3.82
N ALA A 233 5.04 24.18 3.31
CA ALA A 233 3.90 24.58 4.12
C ALA A 233 3.06 23.37 4.52
N VAL A 234 2.81 22.47 3.58
CA VAL A 234 2.15 21.19 3.83
C VAL A 234 2.94 20.35 4.84
N ALA A 235 4.28 20.34 4.73
CA ALA A 235 5.11 19.60 5.67
C ALA A 235 4.97 20.12 7.11
N ARG A 236 4.89 21.44 7.32
CA ARG A 236 4.62 22.02 8.66
C ARG A 236 3.30 21.56 9.22
N THR A 237 2.22 21.64 8.44
CA THR A 237 0.89 21.18 8.86
C THR A 237 0.89 19.69 9.22
N ILE A 238 1.62 18.84 8.48
CA ILE A 238 1.76 17.42 8.81
C ILE A 238 2.45 17.25 10.17
N LEU A 239 3.55 17.97 10.43
CA LEU A 239 4.29 17.91 11.70
C LEU A 239 3.46 18.39 12.88
N GLU A 240 2.73 19.49 12.72
CA GLU A 240 1.84 20.04 13.75
C GLU A 240 0.75 19.04 14.14
N ARG A 241 0.02 18.50 13.16
CA ARG A 241 -1.01 17.46 13.40
C ARG A 241 -0.45 16.19 14.03
N ALA A 242 0.71 15.75 13.58
CA ALA A 242 1.34 14.57 14.15
C ALA A 242 1.73 14.79 15.62
N ALA A 243 2.22 15.98 15.99
CA ALA A 243 2.56 16.33 17.36
C ALA A 243 1.32 16.50 18.27
N GLU A 244 0.17 16.90 17.70
CA GLU A 244 -1.12 16.91 18.43
C GLU A 244 -1.57 15.50 18.80
N ILE A 245 -1.37 14.52 17.90
CA ILE A 245 -1.73 13.11 18.11
C ILE A 245 -0.70 12.44 19.05
N GLU A 246 0.58 12.65 18.78
CA GLU A 246 1.69 12.02 19.49
C GLU A 246 2.72 13.09 19.91
N PRO A 247 2.60 13.64 21.12
CA PRO A 247 3.46 14.75 21.57
C PRO A 247 4.97 14.47 21.59
N ARG A 248 5.38 13.20 21.66
CA ARG A 248 6.81 12.81 21.58
C ARG A 248 7.47 13.16 20.25
N LEU A 249 6.67 13.47 19.22
CA LEU A 249 7.16 13.92 17.91
C LEU A 249 7.52 15.40 17.87
N ALA A 250 7.16 16.18 18.89
CA ALA A 250 7.50 17.59 18.93
C ALA A 250 9.02 17.77 18.92
N GLY A 251 9.54 18.44 17.87
CA GLY A 251 10.98 18.66 17.71
C GLY A 251 11.77 17.46 17.16
N ALA A 252 11.14 16.36 16.79
CA ALA A 252 11.81 15.23 16.14
C ALA A 252 12.51 15.66 14.83
N ARG A 253 13.73 15.18 14.62
CA ARG A 253 14.55 15.57 13.47
C ARG A 253 13.94 15.03 12.16
N ILE A 254 13.71 15.94 11.22
CA ILE A 254 13.20 15.58 9.89
C ILE A 254 14.32 14.89 9.12
N LEU A 255 14.01 13.71 8.58
CA LEU A 255 14.92 12.92 7.76
C LEU A 255 14.66 13.14 6.27
N ARG A 256 13.39 13.14 5.86
CA ARG A 256 13.00 13.27 4.44
C ARG A 256 11.56 13.77 4.27
N HIS A 257 11.33 14.41 3.13
CA HIS A 257 10.00 14.64 2.58
C HIS A 257 9.81 13.74 1.36
N LYS A 258 8.65 13.12 1.23
CA LYS A 258 8.31 12.30 0.06
C LYS A 258 6.92 12.64 -0.44
N VAL A 259 6.71 12.48 -1.76
CA VAL A 259 5.42 12.64 -2.42
C VAL A 259 5.16 11.42 -3.30
N GLY A 260 3.96 10.83 -3.16
CA GLY A 260 3.48 9.75 -4.01
C GLY A 260 2.17 10.13 -4.70
N LEU A 261 1.95 9.58 -5.88
CA LEU A 261 0.69 9.72 -6.63
C LEU A 261 -0.07 8.40 -6.52
N ARG A 262 -1.06 8.35 -5.63
CA ARG A 262 -1.92 7.17 -5.47
C ARG A 262 -2.77 7.02 -6.72
N PRO A 263 -2.79 5.84 -7.38
CA PRO A 263 -3.60 5.61 -8.57
C PRO A 263 -5.05 5.34 -8.16
N ALA A 264 -5.84 6.40 -7.99
CA ALA A 264 -7.23 6.28 -7.61
C ALA A 264 -8.11 5.95 -8.82
N ARG A 265 -9.16 5.18 -8.56
CA ARG A 265 -10.24 4.81 -9.50
C ARG A 265 -11.50 4.56 -8.68
N PRO A 266 -12.73 4.69 -9.26
CA PRO A 266 -13.97 4.40 -8.53
C PRO A 266 -14.05 2.99 -7.94
N ALA A 267 -13.44 2.01 -8.61
CA ALA A 267 -13.26 0.65 -8.10
C ALA A 267 -11.93 0.08 -8.58
N VAL A 268 -11.35 -0.87 -7.85
CA VAL A 268 -10.18 -1.62 -8.33
C VAL A 268 -10.56 -2.36 -9.60
N ARG A 269 -9.75 -2.23 -10.64
CA ARG A 269 -9.89 -3.03 -11.86
C ARG A 269 -9.05 -4.29 -11.71
N LEU A 270 -9.72 -5.43 -11.52
CA LEU A 270 -9.13 -6.76 -11.51
C LEU A 270 -9.97 -7.68 -12.39
N GLU A 271 -9.56 -7.80 -13.64
CA GLU A 271 -10.28 -8.58 -14.67
C GLU A 271 -9.35 -8.97 -15.81
N ARG A 272 -9.72 -9.99 -16.59
CA ARG A 272 -9.01 -10.41 -17.78
C ARG A 272 -9.74 -9.93 -19.04
N GLU A 273 -9.01 -9.28 -19.94
CA GLU A 273 -9.44 -8.90 -21.29
C GLU A 273 -8.47 -9.53 -22.30
N GLY A 274 -8.87 -10.60 -22.96
CA GLY A 274 -8.01 -11.35 -23.88
C GLY A 274 -6.74 -11.86 -23.19
N ASP A 275 -5.58 -11.40 -23.64
CA ASP A 275 -4.27 -11.76 -23.09
C ASP A 275 -3.75 -10.76 -22.04
N VAL A 276 -4.62 -9.88 -21.55
CA VAL A 276 -4.26 -8.91 -20.50
C VAL A 276 -5.11 -9.13 -19.27
N ILE A 277 -4.45 -9.28 -18.10
CA ILE A 277 -5.08 -9.19 -16.80
C ILE A 277 -4.79 -7.79 -16.24
N HIS A 278 -5.82 -7.02 -16.01
CA HIS A 278 -5.72 -5.71 -15.36
C HIS A 278 -5.75 -5.88 -13.84
N CYS A 279 -4.81 -5.24 -13.12
CA CYS A 279 -4.77 -5.23 -11.66
C CYS A 279 -4.27 -3.86 -11.18
N TYR A 280 -5.14 -2.86 -11.19
CA TYR A 280 -4.79 -1.47 -10.85
C TYR A 280 -5.97 -0.67 -10.29
N GLY A 281 -5.71 0.59 -9.92
CA GLY A 281 -6.74 1.50 -9.42
C GLY A 281 -7.01 1.37 -7.92
N HIS A 282 -6.03 0.88 -7.15
CA HIS A 282 -6.14 0.59 -5.72
C HIS A 282 -6.16 1.85 -4.83
N GLY A 283 -5.95 3.04 -5.40
CA GLY A 283 -5.84 4.27 -4.61
C GLY A 283 -4.76 4.14 -3.52
N GLY A 284 -5.16 4.32 -2.26
CA GLY A 284 -4.26 4.19 -1.13
C GLY A 284 -4.16 2.78 -0.52
N CYS A 285 -5.02 1.83 -0.93
CA CYS A 285 -5.11 0.49 -0.33
C CYS A 285 -4.22 -0.58 -0.99
N GLY A 286 -3.38 -0.22 -1.96
CA GLY A 286 -2.61 -1.19 -2.74
C GLY A 286 -1.76 -2.15 -1.92
N VAL A 287 -1.18 -1.74 -0.80
CA VAL A 287 -0.45 -2.63 0.12
C VAL A 287 -1.43 -3.59 0.81
N THR A 288 -2.48 -3.04 1.39
CA THR A 288 -3.49 -3.76 2.18
C THR A 288 -4.14 -4.92 1.42
N VAL A 289 -4.31 -4.81 0.10
CA VAL A 289 -5.02 -5.83 -0.71
C VAL A 289 -4.10 -6.60 -1.65
N SER A 290 -2.79 -6.31 -1.67
CA SER A 290 -1.85 -6.80 -2.69
C SER A 290 -1.83 -8.31 -2.85
N TRP A 291 -1.77 -9.08 -1.76
CA TRP A 291 -1.72 -10.54 -1.81
C TRP A 291 -3.03 -11.17 -2.28
N GLY A 292 -4.17 -10.68 -1.77
CA GLY A 292 -5.46 -11.18 -2.23
C GLY A 292 -5.77 -10.84 -3.69
N CYS A 293 -5.33 -9.68 -4.17
CA CYS A 293 -5.40 -9.35 -5.60
C CYS A 293 -4.49 -10.27 -6.43
N ALA A 294 -3.30 -10.59 -5.92
CA ALA A 294 -2.37 -11.47 -6.61
C ALA A 294 -2.89 -12.92 -6.70
N ASP A 295 -3.61 -13.40 -5.68
CA ASP A 295 -4.27 -14.70 -5.72
C ASP A 295 -5.34 -14.76 -6.83
N ASP A 296 -6.14 -13.70 -6.99
CA ASP A 296 -7.12 -13.60 -8.08
C ASP A 296 -6.44 -13.46 -9.45
N VAL A 297 -5.29 -12.76 -9.54
CA VAL A 297 -4.50 -12.70 -10.79
C VAL A 297 -4.03 -14.09 -11.21
N VAL A 298 -3.57 -14.94 -10.28
CA VAL A 298 -3.20 -16.34 -10.58
C VAL A 298 -4.42 -17.11 -11.08
N ALA A 299 -5.56 -17.01 -10.40
CA ALA A 299 -6.79 -17.68 -10.83
C ALA A 299 -7.20 -17.29 -12.26
N LEU A 300 -7.05 -16.00 -12.62
CA LEU A 300 -7.33 -15.51 -13.98
C LEU A 300 -6.26 -15.94 -15.00
N ALA A 301 -5.04 -16.24 -14.58
CA ALA A 301 -3.96 -16.69 -15.46
C ALA A 301 -4.08 -18.17 -15.79
N ASP A 302 -4.65 -18.98 -14.88
CA ASP A 302 -4.84 -20.42 -15.03
C ASP A 302 -6.15 -20.79 -15.76
N GLY A 303 -7.13 -19.89 -15.83
CA GLY A 303 -8.42 -20.02 -16.55
C GLY A 303 -8.38 -19.38 -17.91
#